data_013587f89d7ccb0d2219b04a84b2aa6c
#
_entry.id   013587f89d7ccb0d2219b04a84b2aa6c
#
_cell.length_a   1.000
_cell.length_b   1.000
_cell.length_c   1.000
_cell.angle_alpha   90.00
_cell.angle_beta   90.00
_cell.angle_gamma   90.00
#
_symmetry.space_group_name_H-M   'P 1'
#
loop_
_entity.id
_entity.type
_entity.pdbx_description
1 polymer ?
#
loop_
_entity_poly.entity_id
_entity_poly.type
_entity_poly.pdbx_seq_one_letter_code
_entity_poly.pdbx_strand_id
1 'polypeptide(L)'
;MVDHTSTGQPRPDRLVMMIVSDTDAEELQSRLVAGHYPVTKVGSTGGFLRRGSVTIFSGVPQSQVDAVIAIVDEVCHARRELVPVQTLPFIGDGAFSAEPVEVRMGGGVVFVLPIERYERF
;
A
#
# COMPACT_ATOMS: atom_id res chain seq x y z
N MET A 1 30.19 14.77 -12.44
CA MET A 1 29.10 13.81 -12.26
C MET A 1 28.09 14.36 -11.29
N VAL A 2 26.84 14.36 -11.67
CA VAL A 2 25.81 14.83 -10.78
C VAL A 2 25.48 13.71 -9.79
N ASP A 3 25.69 13.97 -8.53
CA ASP A 3 25.31 13.08 -7.47
C ASP A 3 23.78 13.18 -7.27
N HIS A 4 23.11 12.04 -7.18
CA HIS A 4 21.68 12.04 -6.94
C HIS A 4 21.31 12.67 -5.59
N THR A 5 22.24 12.73 -4.66
CA THR A 5 22.03 13.44 -3.41
C THR A 5 21.95 14.94 -3.60
N SER A 6 22.45 15.46 -4.72
CA SER A 6 22.40 16.89 -5.02
C SER A 6 20.98 17.38 -5.28
N THR A 7 20.01 16.49 -5.44
CA THR A 7 18.60 16.84 -5.55
C THR A 7 17.97 17.20 -4.21
N GLY A 8 18.74 17.12 -3.12
CA GLY A 8 18.25 17.42 -1.78
C GLY A 8 17.55 16.26 -1.09
N GLN A 9 17.45 15.12 -1.75
CA GLN A 9 16.84 13.95 -1.14
C GLN A 9 17.90 13.12 -0.43
N PRO A 10 17.74 12.85 0.88
CA PRO A 10 18.69 11.99 1.59
C PRO A 10 18.62 10.57 1.05
N ARG A 11 19.73 9.86 1.18
CA ARG A 11 19.79 8.46 0.77
C ARG A 11 18.85 7.62 1.60
N PRO A 12 18.13 6.67 0.98
CA PRO A 12 17.30 5.77 1.76
C PRO A 12 18.17 4.81 2.56
N ASP A 13 17.85 4.63 3.82
CA ASP A 13 18.48 3.63 4.67
C ASP A 13 17.46 2.67 5.27
N ARG A 14 16.20 2.85 4.94
CA ARG A 14 15.13 1.92 5.34
C ARG A 14 14.26 1.59 4.15
N LEU A 15 13.91 0.33 4.04
CA LEU A 15 12.94 -0.14 3.06
C LEU A 15 11.63 -0.41 3.78
N VAL A 16 10.61 0.34 3.41
CA VAL A 16 9.27 0.14 3.95
C VAL A 16 8.50 -0.73 2.96
N MET A 17 8.12 -1.92 3.40
CA MET A 17 7.35 -2.86 2.59
C MET A 17 5.92 -2.88 3.12
N MET A 18 4.98 -2.50 2.27
CA MET A 18 3.58 -2.37 2.63
C MET A 18 2.78 -3.39 1.85
N ILE A 19 2.14 -4.31 2.55
CA ILE A 19 1.25 -5.31 1.94
C ILE A 19 -0.17 -4.91 2.30
N VAL A 20 -0.93 -4.47 1.31
CA VAL A 20 -2.24 -3.87 1.52
C VAL A 20 -3.27 -4.48 0.59
N SER A 21 -4.54 -4.20 0.86
CA SER A 21 -5.62 -4.62 -0.01
C SER A 21 -5.50 -3.93 -1.38
N ASP A 22 -5.82 -4.65 -2.44
CA ASP A 22 -5.82 -4.09 -3.79
C ASP A 22 -6.81 -2.93 -3.93
N THR A 23 -7.87 -2.90 -3.13
CA THR A 23 -8.83 -1.80 -3.15
C THR A 23 -8.26 -0.51 -2.59
N ASP A 24 -7.27 -0.59 -1.72
CA ASP A 24 -6.63 0.58 -1.11
C ASP A 24 -5.32 0.98 -1.78
N ALA A 25 -4.77 0.10 -2.60
CA ALA A 25 -3.41 0.28 -3.12
C ALA A 25 -3.25 1.52 -3.97
N GLU A 26 -4.24 1.85 -4.79
CA GLU A 26 -4.17 3.01 -5.69
C GLU A 26 -4.15 4.31 -4.90
N GLU A 27 -5.02 4.43 -3.90
CA GLU A 27 -5.04 5.62 -3.06
C GLU A 27 -3.76 5.75 -2.25
N LEU A 28 -3.29 4.63 -1.70
CA LEU A 28 -2.02 4.63 -0.96
C LEU A 28 -0.87 5.11 -1.84
N GLN A 29 -0.78 4.58 -3.05
CA GLN A 29 0.25 4.98 -3.99
C GLN A 29 0.17 6.47 -4.30
N SER A 30 -1.03 6.98 -4.56
CA SER A 30 -1.24 8.41 -4.84
C SER A 30 -0.81 9.29 -3.67
N ARG A 31 -1.14 8.88 -2.45
CA ARG A 31 -0.77 9.63 -1.26
C ARG A 31 0.74 9.64 -1.04
N LEU A 32 1.40 8.52 -1.28
CA LEU A 32 2.86 8.44 -1.15
C LEU A 32 3.55 9.31 -2.19
N VAL A 33 3.10 9.27 -3.43
CA VAL A 33 3.65 10.10 -4.51
C VAL A 33 3.44 11.58 -4.19
N ALA A 34 2.27 11.95 -3.72
CA ALA A 34 1.98 13.34 -3.33
C ALA A 34 2.91 13.83 -2.21
N GLY A 35 3.34 12.94 -1.33
CA GLY A 35 4.30 13.25 -0.28
C GLY A 35 5.75 13.18 -0.71
N HIS A 36 6.00 12.96 -1.99
CA HIS A 36 7.35 12.81 -2.57
C HIS A 36 8.11 11.59 -2.06
N TYR A 37 7.41 10.55 -1.65
CA TYR A 37 8.03 9.29 -1.29
C TYR A 37 8.14 8.39 -2.52
N PRO A 38 9.30 7.74 -2.73
CA PRO A 38 9.44 6.83 -3.86
C PRO A 38 8.51 5.63 -3.68
N VAL A 39 7.96 5.15 -4.79
CA VAL A 39 7.01 4.04 -4.76
C VAL A 39 7.37 3.03 -5.83
N THR A 40 7.48 1.77 -5.43
CA THR A 40 7.57 0.65 -6.35
C THR A 40 6.46 -0.33 -6.01
N LYS A 41 5.57 -0.55 -6.95
CA LYS A 41 4.46 -1.46 -6.78
C LYS A 41 4.81 -2.81 -7.38
N VAL A 42 4.63 -3.88 -6.62
CA VAL A 42 4.88 -5.24 -7.09
C VAL A 42 3.53 -5.90 -7.35
N GLY A 43 3.34 -6.32 -8.59
CA GLY A 43 2.10 -6.99 -8.98
C GLY A 43 2.02 -8.39 -8.39
N SER A 44 0.79 -8.85 -8.19
CA SER A 44 0.51 -10.12 -7.51
C SER A 44 0.29 -11.28 -8.49
N THR A 45 1.02 -11.31 -9.59
CA THR A 45 0.82 -12.36 -10.60
C THR A 45 1.56 -13.64 -10.31
N GLY A 46 2.43 -13.67 -9.35
CA GLY A 46 3.34 -14.77 -9.09
C GLY A 46 2.83 -15.91 -8.25
N GLY A 47 1.66 -15.83 -7.70
CA GLY A 47 1.07 -16.91 -6.92
C GLY A 47 1.56 -17.05 -5.48
N PHE A 48 2.65 -16.39 -5.09
CA PHE A 48 3.09 -16.45 -3.70
C PHE A 48 2.52 -15.31 -2.85
N LEU A 49 1.96 -14.30 -3.49
CA LEU A 49 1.27 -13.23 -2.78
C LEU A 49 -0.21 -13.59 -2.64
N ARG A 50 -0.75 -13.21 -1.50
CA ARG A 50 -2.15 -13.47 -1.22
C ARG A 50 -3.03 -12.78 -2.26
N ARG A 51 -4.03 -13.49 -2.78
CA ARG A 51 -4.98 -12.94 -3.74
C ARG A 51 -5.68 -11.72 -3.14
N GLY A 52 -5.78 -10.66 -3.91
CA GLY A 52 -6.39 -9.41 -3.46
C GLY A 52 -5.45 -8.50 -2.70
N SER A 53 -4.18 -8.87 -2.57
CA SER A 53 -3.17 -8.06 -1.92
C SER A 53 -2.17 -7.50 -2.91
N VAL A 54 -1.64 -6.33 -2.58
CA VAL A 54 -0.62 -5.65 -3.37
C VAL A 54 0.53 -5.29 -2.46
N THR A 55 1.75 -5.47 -2.92
CA THR A 55 2.94 -5.07 -2.19
C THR A 55 3.50 -3.79 -2.79
N ILE A 56 3.76 -2.81 -1.94
CA ILE A 56 4.36 -1.54 -2.32
C ILE A 56 5.63 -1.35 -1.51
N PHE A 57 6.71 -0.99 -2.19
CA PHE A 57 7.99 -0.68 -1.54
C PHE A 57 8.26 0.81 -1.59
N SER A 58 8.83 1.34 -0.51
CA SER A 58 9.33 2.69 -0.48
C SER A 58 10.66 2.74 0.27
N GLY A 59 11.72 3.15 -0.41
CA GLY A 59 13.02 3.36 0.23
C GLY A 59 13.10 4.79 0.73
N VAL A 60 13.27 4.97 2.04
CA VAL A 60 13.27 6.29 2.67
C VAL A 60 14.32 6.35 3.77
N PRO A 61 14.77 7.54 4.14
CA PRO A 61 15.57 7.67 5.35
C PRO A 61 14.74 7.37 6.59
N GLN A 62 15.39 6.92 7.64
CA GLN A 62 14.72 6.56 8.88
C GLN A 62 13.81 7.67 9.40
N SER A 63 14.21 8.91 9.22
CA SER A 63 13.42 10.06 9.68
C SER A 63 12.05 10.18 9.02
N GLN A 64 11.85 9.51 7.89
CA GLN A 64 10.59 9.58 7.16
C GLN A 64 9.72 8.33 7.34
N VAL A 65 10.20 7.32 8.05
CA VAL A 65 9.46 6.06 8.22
C VAL A 65 8.11 6.29 8.88
N ASP A 66 8.08 7.05 9.96
CA ASP A 66 6.83 7.29 10.69
C ASP A 66 5.81 8.02 9.85
N ALA A 67 6.24 8.95 9.00
CA ALA A 67 5.35 9.66 8.10
C ALA A 67 4.72 8.71 7.07
N VAL A 68 5.53 7.79 6.54
CA VAL A 68 5.02 6.78 5.60
C VAL A 68 4.01 5.86 6.29
N ILE A 69 4.33 5.39 7.48
CA ILE A 69 3.42 4.53 8.24
C ILE A 69 2.12 5.23 8.56
N ALA A 70 2.17 6.53 8.88
CA ALA A 70 0.96 7.31 9.13
C ALA A 70 0.05 7.35 7.91
N ILE A 71 0.62 7.47 6.72
CA ILE A 71 -0.18 7.44 5.49
C ILE A 71 -0.85 6.07 5.31
N VAL A 72 -0.11 5.00 5.56
CA VAL A 72 -0.68 3.65 5.48
C VAL A 72 -1.84 3.49 6.45
N ASP A 73 -1.68 3.97 7.67
CA ASP A 73 -2.74 3.89 8.67
C ASP A 73 -3.99 4.66 8.25
N GLU A 74 -3.82 5.84 7.70
CA GLU A 74 -4.96 6.64 7.25
C GLU A 74 -5.72 6.00 6.10
N VAL A 75 -5.00 5.40 5.14
CA VAL A 75 -5.62 4.88 3.92
C VAL A 75 -6.08 3.44 4.09
N CYS A 76 -5.30 2.63 4.79
CA CYS A 76 -5.42 1.18 4.74
C CYS A 76 -5.84 0.53 6.05
N HIS A 77 -6.19 1.30 7.08
CA HIS A 77 -6.60 0.68 8.34
C HIS A 77 -7.81 -0.24 8.15
N ALA A 78 -7.86 -1.30 8.92
CA ALA A 78 -8.99 -2.23 8.87
C ALA A 78 -10.27 -1.51 9.32
N ARG A 79 -11.32 -1.69 8.56
CA ARG A 79 -12.60 -1.05 8.82
C ARG A 79 -13.72 -1.91 8.26
N ARG A 80 -14.95 -1.61 8.68
CA ARG A 80 -16.13 -2.24 8.13
C ARG A 80 -16.90 -1.23 7.31
N GLU A 81 -17.35 -1.64 6.16
CA GLU A 81 -18.14 -0.80 5.25
C GLU A 81 -19.41 -1.51 4.83
N LEU A 82 -20.46 -0.74 4.63
CA LEU A 82 -21.69 -1.27 4.05
C LEU A 82 -21.54 -1.27 2.54
N VAL A 83 -21.69 -2.45 1.95
CA VAL A 83 -21.52 -2.65 0.51
C VAL A 83 -22.84 -3.13 -0.06
N PRO A 84 -23.30 -2.57 -1.19
CA PRO A 84 -24.50 -3.10 -1.85
C PRO A 84 -24.32 -4.56 -2.23
N VAL A 85 -25.36 -5.36 -2.01
CA VAL A 85 -25.31 -6.78 -2.30
C VAL A 85 -24.94 -7.07 -3.74
N GLN A 86 -25.39 -6.23 -4.66
CA GLN A 86 -25.12 -6.39 -6.08
C GLN A 86 -23.65 -6.30 -6.48
N THR A 87 -22.82 -5.74 -5.62
CA THR A 87 -21.39 -5.62 -5.93
C THR A 87 -20.57 -6.81 -5.42
N LEU A 88 -21.21 -7.75 -4.72
CA LEU A 88 -20.51 -8.89 -4.15
C LEU A 88 -20.49 -10.04 -5.16
N PRO A 89 -19.32 -10.46 -5.65
CA PRO A 89 -19.24 -11.44 -6.74
C PRO A 89 -19.66 -12.85 -6.33
N PHE A 90 -19.70 -13.15 -5.05
CA PHE A 90 -20.06 -14.47 -4.54
C PHE A 90 -21.56 -14.61 -4.26
N ILE A 91 -22.33 -13.56 -4.44
CA ILE A 91 -23.78 -13.59 -4.27
C ILE A 91 -24.41 -13.79 -5.64
N GLY A 92 -25.17 -14.88 -5.77
CA GLY A 92 -25.79 -15.21 -7.03
C GLY A 92 -26.98 -14.31 -7.37
N ASP A 93 -27.59 -14.60 -8.51
CA ASP A 93 -28.69 -13.79 -9.08
C ASP A 93 -29.95 -13.78 -8.22
N GLY A 94 -30.03 -14.62 -7.23
CA GLY A 94 -31.18 -14.67 -6.33
C GLY A 94 -31.13 -13.68 -5.18
N ALA A 95 -30.11 -12.87 -5.10
CA ALA A 95 -29.95 -11.92 -4.00
C ALA A 95 -30.76 -10.66 -4.27
N PHE A 96 -32.03 -10.70 -3.93
CA PHE A 96 -32.93 -9.56 -4.13
C PHE A 96 -32.98 -8.62 -2.94
N SER A 97 -32.20 -8.87 -1.91
CA SER A 97 -32.17 -7.99 -0.76
C SER A 97 -31.59 -6.65 -1.14
N ALA A 98 -32.30 -5.59 -0.85
CA ALA A 98 -31.80 -4.24 -1.03
C ALA A 98 -30.93 -3.77 0.13
N GLU A 99 -30.84 -4.57 1.18
CA GLU A 99 -30.06 -4.19 2.35
C GLU A 99 -28.58 -4.37 2.10
N PRO A 100 -27.77 -3.34 2.42
CA PRO A 100 -26.32 -3.46 2.29
C PRO A 100 -25.78 -4.51 3.27
N VAL A 101 -24.70 -5.14 2.88
CA VAL A 101 -23.99 -6.12 3.71
C VAL A 101 -22.76 -5.44 4.29
N GLU A 102 -22.53 -5.64 5.59
CA GLU A 102 -21.32 -5.15 6.23
C GLU A 102 -20.15 -6.04 5.88
N VAL A 103 -19.11 -5.45 5.28
CA VAL A 103 -17.92 -6.17 4.83
C VAL A 103 -16.71 -5.55 5.48
N ARG A 104 -15.79 -6.39 5.95
CA ARG A 104 -14.52 -5.93 6.47
C ARG A 104 -13.62 -5.53 5.30
N MET A 105 -13.15 -4.31 5.32
CA MET A 105 -12.32 -3.73 4.28
C MET A 105 -10.99 -3.29 4.85
N GLY A 106 -10.00 -3.17 3.97
CA GLY A 106 -8.70 -2.62 4.34
C GLY A 106 -7.85 -3.57 5.14
N GLY A 107 -7.03 -2.99 6.00
CA GLY A 107 -6.00 -3.70 6.71
C GLY A 107 -4.73 -3.83 5.90
N GLY A 108 -3.65 -4.16 6.56
CA GLY A 108 -2.36 -4.33 5.90
C GLY A 108 -1.28 -4.61 6.90
N VAL A 109 -0.12 -4.90 6.36
CA VAL A 109 1.08 -5.18 7.15
C VAL A 109 2.20 -4.31 6.62
N VAL A 110 2.97 -3.73 7.51
CA VAL A 110 4.14 -2.94 7.16
C VAL A 110 5.36 -3.57 7.79
N PHE A 111 6.37 -3.82 6.97
CA PHE A 111 7.68 -4.23 7.43
C PHE A 111 8.66 -3.11 7.15
N VAL A 112 9.51 -2.82 8.11
CA VAL A 112 10.58 -1.83 7.94
C VAL A 112 11.90 -2.59 8.06
N LEU A 113 12.68 -2.55 6.99
CA LEU A 113 13.94 -3.29 6.90
C LEU A 113 15.10 -2.31 6.75
N PRO A 114 16.23 -2.58 7.38
CA PRO A 114 17.41 -1.77 7.14
C PRO A 114 17.95 -2.05 5.74
N ILE A 115 18.42 -0.99 5.07
CA ILE A 115 19.11 -1.11 3.80
C ILE A 115 20.59 -1.06 4.09
N GLU A 116 21.27 -2.17 3.88
CA GLU A 116 22.73 -2.24 4.10
C GLU A 116 23.50 -1.54 2.99
N ARG A 117 22.98 -1.61 1.77
CA ARG A 117 23.66 -1.04 0.62
C ARG A 117 22.64 -0.54 -0.37
N TYR A 118 22.86 0.66 -0.87
CA TYR A 118 22.01 1.28 -1.88
C TYR A 118 22.88 1.81 -3.00
N GLU A 119 22.61 1.35 -4.21
CA GLU A 119 23.32 1.81 -5.41
C GLU A 119 22.32 2.17 -6.49
N ARG A 120 22.56 3.27 -7.13
CA ARG A 120 21.74 3.73 -8.25
C ARG A 120 22.62 3.87 -9.49
N PHE A 121 22.15 3.28 -10.55
CA PHE A 121 22.92 3.20 -11.80
C PHE A 121 22.45 4.25 -12.81
#